data_daa3bd92f156cebb596c49c971fc7e34
#
_entry.id   daa3bd92f156cebb596c49c971fc7e34
#
_cell.length_a   1.000
_cell.length_b   1.000
_cell.length_c   1.000
_cell.angle_alpha   90.00
_cell.angle_beta   90.00
_cell.angle_gamma   90.00
#
_symmetry.space_group_name_H-M   'P 1'
#
loop_
_entity.id
_entity.type
_entity.pdbx_description
1 polymer ?
#
loop_
_entity_poly.entity_id
_entity_poly.type
_entity_poly.pdbx_seq_one_letter_code
_entity_poly.pdbx_strand_id
1 'polypeptide(L)'
;MAAEHRLTKLDTGVRVVTEAMPSVRSVALGFWVGTGSRVEDDGQAGLSHLLEHLLFRGSSRYGSFEIDQIFDAMGAEINAGTGKETTSLYSRVLDVHLERAMDVMADMIWRPALKEVDPERAVVLEEIAMYEDDPQDKIFDILGEAVFGDDPLGRAIIGRPEVIRDTPVDAIRAFHRARYRPDNIVVAGAGSIDHDRLVGLVRGSQPGDERPGNGAPSGAPASRPHVRFERKDTEQYHVCLGAPGIARDDDRRFALRVLDNILGGSSSSRLFQEVRERRGLAY
;
A
#
# COMPACT_ATOMS: atom_id res chain seq x y z
N MET A 1 14.02 -7.68 27.38
CA MET A 1 12.61 -8.01 27.63
C MET A 1 12.01 -8.40 26.28
N ALA A 2 11.23 -9.49 26.22
CA ALA A 2 10.53 -9.85 24.98
C ALA A 2 9.56 -8.70 24.63
N ALA A 3 9.46 -8.37 23.34
CA ALA A 3 8.48 -7.41 22.88
C ALA A 3 7.08 -7.95 23.17
N GLU A 4 6.26 -7.17 23.84
CA GLU A 4 4.88 -7.55 24.16
C GLU A 4 3.97 -6.97 23.08
N HIS A 5 3.42 -7.82 22.23
CA HIS A 5 2.41 -7.41 21.26
C HIS A 5 1.01 -7.68 21.80
N ARG A 6 0.11 -6.73 21.58
CA ARG A 6 -1.31 -6.82 21.97
C ARG A 6 -2.20 -6.56 20.76
N LEU A 7 -3.31 -7.29 20.69
CA LEU A 7 -4.34 -7.14 19.66
C LEU A 7 -5.70 -6.96 20.33
N THR A 8 -6.41 -5.89 19.94
CA THR A 8 -7.82 -5.67 20.30
C THR A 8 -8.65 -5.51 19.03
N LYS A 9 -9.75 -6.24 18.94
CA LYS A 9 -10.78 -6.03 17.92
C LYS A 9 -11.93 -5.24 18.55
N LEU A 10 -12.23 -4.08 17.96
CA LEU A 10 -13.36 -3.23 18.39
C LEU A 10 -14.68 -3.79 17.89
N ASP A 11 -15.79 -3.39 18.51
CA ASP A 11 -17.15 -3.82 18.12
C ASP A 11 -17.48 -3.41 16.66
N THR A 12 -16.90 -2.30 16.18
CA THR A 12 -16.98 -1.84 14.79
C THR A 12 -16.20 -2.69 13.79
N GLY A 13 -15.35 -3.59 14.28
CA GLY A 13 -14.50 -4.45 13.48
C GLY A 13 -13.05 -3.98 13.29
N VAL A 14 -12.71 -2.72 13.61
CA VAL A 14 -11.32 -2.23 13.57
C VAL A 14 -10.45 -3.10 14.46
N ARG A 15 -9.30 -3.48 13.96
CA ARG A 15 -8.26 -4.20 14.71
C ARG A 15 -7.17 -3.21 15.11
N VAL A 16 -6.82 -3.20 16.39
CA VAL A 16 -5.74 -2.38 16.93
C VAL A 16 -4.62 -3.29 17.40
N VAL A 17 -3.44 -3.12 16.83
CA VAL A 17 -2.24 -3.92 17.15
C VAL A 17 -1.18 -3.00 17.72
N THR A 18 -0.54 -3.41 18.82
CA THR A 18 0.59 -2.64 19.37
C THR A 18 1.75 -3.54 19.72
N GLU A 19 2.95 -2.98 19.61
CA GLU A 19 4.18 -3.54 20.14
C GLU A 19 4.87 -2.46 21.00
N ALA A 20 4.84 -2.65 22.32
CA ALA A 20 5.43 -1.70 23.24
C ALA A 20 6.96 -1.87 23.32
N MET A 21 7.68 -0.79 23.06
CA MET A 21 9.15 -0.72 23.08
C MET A 21 9.60 0.39 24.04
N PRO A 22 9.73 0.13 25.35
CA PRO A 22 9.97 1.18 26.35
C PRO A 22 11.36 1.82 26.26
N SER A 23 12.27 1.27 25.47
CA SER A 23 13.62 1.80 25.26
C SER A 23 13.70 2.96 24.26
N VAL A 24 12.62 3.24 23.54
CA VAL A 24 12.56 4.32 22.54
C VAL A 24 11.57 5.40 22.96
N ARG A 25 11.68 6.59 22.37
CA ARG A 25 10.75 7.71 22.55
C ARG A 25 9.92 7.97 21.30
N SER A 26 10.13 7.20 20.25
CA SER A 26 9.36 7.29 19.01
C SER A 26 8.22 6.26 18.99
N VAL A 27 7.20 6.58 18.19
CA VAL A 27 6.09 5.69 17.84
C VAL A 27 5.97 5.66 16.32
N ALA A 28 6.02 4.47 15.74
CA ALA A 28 5.55 4.23 14.39
C ALA A 28 4.06 3.92 14.46
N LEU A 29 3.25 4.78 13.86
CA LEU A 29 1.79 4.66 13.81
C LEU A 29 1.36 4.45 12.36
N GLY A 30 0.40 3.58 12.11
CA GLY A 30 -0.11 3.39 10.75
C GLY A 30 -1.52 2.81 10.71
N PHE A 31 -2.18 3.10 9.59
CA PHE A 31 -3.45 2.54 9.18
C PHE A 31 -3.20 1.64 7.97
N TRP A 32 -3.63 0.39 8.04
CA TRP A 32 -3.60 -0.55 6.93
C TRP A 32 -5.02 -0.87 6.51
N VAL A 33 -5.39 -0.43 5.34
CA VAL A 33 -6.69 -0.68 4.73
C VAL A 33 -6.56 -1.90 3.82
N GLY A 34 -7.41 -2.90 3.98
CA GLY A 34 -7.43 -4.10 3.16
C GLY A 34 -8.01 -3.82 1.76
N THR A 35 -7.40 -2.85 1.06
CA THR A 35 -7.78 -2.44 -0.29
C THR A 35 -6.54 -2.09 -1.11
N GLY A 36 -6.55 -2.42 -2.39
CA GLY A 36 -5.48 -2.18 -3.35
C GLY A 36 -5.96 -2.58 -4.74
N SER A 37 -5.08 -2.67 -5.72
CA SER A 37 -5.48 -2.91 -7.11
C SER A 37 -6.23 -4.24 -7.34
N ARG A 38 -6.05 -5.23 -6.46
CA ARG A 38 -6.73 -6.53 -6.56
C ARG A 38 -8.24 -6.46 -6.36
N VAL A 39 -8.75 -5.51 -5.58
CA VAL A 39 -10.19 -5.39 -5.28
C VAL A 39 -10.94 -4.48 -6.24
N GLU A 40 -10.24 -3.89 -7.18
CA GLU A 40 -10.80 -3.03 -8.21
C GLU A 40 -11.39 -3.87 -9.34
N ASP A 41 -12.49 -3.43 -9.92
CA ASP A 41 -12.95 -3.91 -11.23
C ASP A 41 -12.25 -3.10 -12.35
N ASP A 42 -12.55 -3.46 -13.62
CA ASP A 42 -11.91 -2.81 -14.76
C ASP A 42 -12.23 -1.33 -14.88
N GLY A 43 -13.41 -0.91 -14.42
CA GLY A 43 -13.82 0.50 -14.38
C GLY A 43 -13.26 1.26 -13.15
N GLN A 44 -12.55 0.58 -12.26
CA GLN A 44 -11.96 1.13 -11.05
C GLN A 44 -10.43 1.07 -11.04
N ALA A 45 -9.81 0.57 -12.13
CA ALA A 45 -8.37 0.33 -12.19
C ALA A 45 -7.56 1.60 -11.90
N GLY A 46 -6.87 1.62 -10.74
CA GLY A 46 -6.07 2.74 -10.23
C GLY A 46 -6.77 3.63 -9.21
N LEU A 47 -8.04 3.37 -8.85
CA LEU A 47 -8.73 4.20 -7.86
C LEU A 47 -8.13 4.09 -6.46
N SER A 48 -7.55 2.94 -6.08
CA SER A 48 -6.85 2.80 -4.80
C SER A 48 -5.64 3.72 -4.72
N HIS A 49 -4.88 3.82 -5.81
CA HIS A 49 -3.71 4.68 -5.92
C HIS A 49 -4.11 6.17 -5.97
N LEU A 50 -5.05 6.53 -6.84
CA LEU A 50 -5.56 7.91 -6.88
C LEU A 50 -6.12 8.34 -5.51
N LEU A 51 -6.81 7.45 -4.81
CA LEU A 51 -7.37 7.76 -3.49
C LEU A 51 -6.26 7.98 -2.45
N GLU A 52 -5.15 7.23 -2.53
CA GLU A 52 -3.97 7.47 -1.69
C GLU A 52 -3.48 8.92 -1.83
N HIS A 53 -3.27 9.41 -3.06
CA HIS A 53 -2.91 10.81 -3.33
C HIS A 53 -3.90 11.78 -2.72
N LEU A 54 -5.20 11.50 -2.88
CA LEU A 54 -6.27 12.36 -2.40
C LEU A 54 -6.37 12.43 -0.87
N LEU A 55 -5.82 11.44 -0.12
CA LEU A 55 -5.73 11.53 1.34
C LEU A 55 -4.91 12.75 1.79
N PHE A 56 -3.89 13.14 1.02
CA PHE A 56 -3.03 14.28 1.32
C PHE A 56 -3.61 15.63 0.86
N ARG A 57 -4.70 15.62 0.06
CA ARG A 57 -5.37 16.86 -0.41
C ARG A 57 -6.38 17.42 0.57
N GLY A 58 -6.25 17.04 1.84
CA GLY A 58 -7.03 17.52 2.96
C GLY A 58 -8.11 16.55 3.42
N SER A 59 -8.64 16.85 4.56
CA SER A 59 -9.69 16.09 5.23
C SER A 59 -10.86 16.99 5.58
N SER A 60 -11.82 16.48 6.37
CA SER A 60 -12.97 17.29 6.79
C SER A 60 -12.58 18.47 7.68
N ARG A 61 -11.47 18.33 8.46
CA ARG A 61 -11.03 19.32 9.45
C ARG A 61 -9.73 20.01 9.08
N TYR A 62 -8.92 19.41 8.26
CA TYR A 62 -7.56 19.88 7.94
C TYR A 62 -7.40 20.10 6.45
N GLY A 63 -6.88 21.26 6.06
CA GLY A 63 -6.46 21.52 4.69
C GLY A 63 -5.14 20.79 4.37
N SER A 64 -4.82 20.61 3.09
CA SER A 64 -3.57 19.95 2.64
C SER A 64 -2.33 20.57 3.27
N PHE A 65 -2.15 21.87 3.09
CA PHE A 65 -1.01 22.61 3.65
C PHE A 65 -0.96 22.57 5.19
N GLU A 66 -2.12 22.53 5.86
CA GLU A 66 -2.18 22.42 7.32
C GLU A 66 -1.72 21.04 7.80
N ILE A 67 -2.02 19.97 7.06
CA ILE A 67 -1.54 18.62 7.34
C ILE A 67 0.00 18.63 7.31
N ASP A 68 0.61 19.16 6.26
CA ASP A 68 2.06 19.23 6.12
C ASP A 68 2.67 20.03 7.28
N GLN A 69 2.13 21.21 7.59
CA GLN A 69 2.60 22.04 8.71
C GLN A 69 2.52 21.34 10.07
N ILE A 70 1.47 20.56 10.31
CA ILE A 70 1.32 19.81 11.57
C ILE A 70 2.41 18.76 11.71
N PHE A 71 2.68 17.97 10.67
CA PHE A 71 3.71 16.94 10.72
C PHE A 71 5.11 17.54 10.75
N ASP A 72 5.39 18.58 9.99
CA ASP A 72 6.64 19.34 10.04
C ASP A 72 6.91 19.90 11.44
N ALA A 73 5.92 20.51 12.09
CA ALA A 73 6.03 21.05 13.42
C ALA A 73 6.30 19.98 14.50
N MET A 74 5.87 18.73 14.25
CA MET A 74 6.18 17.59 15.11
C MET A 74 7.55 16.96 14.79
N GLY A 75 8.25 17.40 13.75
CA GLY A 75 9.45 16.75 13.22
C GLY A 75 9.19 15.32 12.78
N ALA A 76 8.03 15.08 12.21
CA ALA A 76 7.52 13.76 11.85
C ALA A 76 7.45 13.58 10.34
N GLU A 77 7.63 12.33 9.91
CA GLU A 77 7.35 11.92 8.54
C GLU A 77 5.95 11.33 8.47
N ILE A 78 5.18 11.70 7.44
CA ILE A 78 3.94 11.04 7.08
C ILE A 78 4.03 10.60 5.62
N ASN A 79 3.62 9.36 5.33
CA ASN A 79 3.63 8.82 3.98
C ASN A 79 2.51 7.78 3.82
N ALA A 80 2.21 7.44 2.58
CA ALA A 80 1.28 6.39 2.23
C ALA A 80 1.87 5.48 1.15
N GLY A 81 1.20 4.37 0.88
CA GLY A 81 1.59 3.48 -0.19
C GLY A 81 0.47 2.49 -0.52
N THR A 82 0.24 2.31 -1.80
CA THR A 82 -0.75 1.38 -2.33
C THR A 82 -0.06 0.15 -2.93
N GLY A 83 -0.50 -1.00 -2.49
CA GLY A 83 -0.08 -2.29 -3.05
C GLY A 83 -1.22 -3.00 -3.77
N LYS A 84 -1.00 -4.27 -4.12
CA LYS A 84 -2.04 -5.09 -4.75
C LYS A 84 -3.23 -5.34 -3.81
N GLU A 85 -3.00 -5.51 -2.51
CA GLU A 85 -4.03 -5.94 -1.56
C GLU A 85 -4.25 -4.96 -0.41
N THR A 86 -3.36 -3.98 -0.21
CA THR A 86 -3.42 -3.04 0.91
C THR A 86 -3.02 -1.65 0.49
N THR A 87 -3.70 -0.65 1.08
CA THR A 87 -3.26 0.74 1.12
C THR A 87 -2.89 1.08 2.56
N SER A 88 -1.75 1.70 2.77
CA SER A 88 -1.26 2.09 4.10
C SER A 88 -1.04 3.59 4.18
N LEU A 89 -1.40 4.19 5.31
CA LEU A 89 -1.00 5.54 5.71
C LEU A 89 -0.22 5.41 7.02
N TYR A 90 1.00 5.90 7.07
CA TYR A 90 1.87 5.72 8.24
C TYR A 90 2.69 6.95 8.55
N SER A 91 3.07 7.06 9.82
CA SER A 91 3.91 8.14 10.33
C SER A 91 4.82 7.63 11.44
N ARG A 92 5.93 8.33 11.65
CA ARG A 92 6.80 8.14 12.79
C ARG A 92 6.90 9.46 13.55
N VAL A 93 6.44 9.43 14.80
CA VAL A 93 6.39 10.60 15.69
C VAL A 93 7.06 10.33 17.02
N LEU A 94 7.37 11.38 17.79
CA LEU A 94 7.65 11.23 19.21
C LEU A 94 6.36 10.88 19.97
N ASP A 95 6.50 10.13 21.08
CA ASP A 95 5.39 9.68 21.91
C ASP A 95 4.47 10.81 22.43
N VAL A 96 5.03 11.99 22.64
CA VAL A 96 4.29 13.20 23.04
C VAL A 96 3.34 13.72 21.95
N HIS A 97 3.56 13.35 20.70
CA HIS A 97 2.77 13.77 19.55
C HIS A 97 1.78 12.71 19.05
N LEU A 98 1.73 11.53 19.68
CA LEU A 98 0.90 10.40 19.26
C LEU A 98 -0.58 10.79 19.06
N GLU A 99 -1.17 11.52 20.02
CA GLU A 99 -2.59 11.90 19.94
C GLU A 99 -2.86 12.83 18.76
N ARG A 100 -1.96 13.80 18.54
CA ARG A 100 -2.11 14.75 17.43
C ARG A 100 -1.97 14.06 16.08
N ALA A 101 -0.96 13.19 15.92
CA ALA A 101 -0.76 12.40 14.71
C ALA A 101 -1.97 11.48 14.45
N MET A 102 -2.44 10.77 15.48
CA MET A 102 -3.60 9.90 15.37
C MET A 102 -4.85 10.66 14.95
N ASP A 103 -5.10 11.86 15.52
CA ASP A 103 -6.26 12.67 15.18
C ASP A 103 -6.27 13.12 13.71
N VAL A 104 -5.12 13.59 13.21
CA VAL A 104 -5.00 14.02 11.81
C VAL A 104 -5.09 12.84 10.84
N MET A 105 -4.31 11.78 11.08
CA MET A 105 -4.30 10.59 10.22
C MET A 105 -5.68 9.92 10.18
N ALA A 106 -6.36 9.84 11.30
CA ALA A 106 -7.72 9.29 11.34
C ALA A 106 -8.71 10.13 10.52
N ASP A 107 -8.61 11.46 10.58
CA ASP A 107 -9.48 12.31 9.77
C ASP A 107 -9.17 12.18 8.27
N MET A 108 -7.89 12.05 7.88
CA MET A 108 -7.49 11.75 6.50
C MET A 108 -8.10 10.42 6.02
N ILE A 109 -8.00 9.36 6.81
CA ILE A 109 -8.50 8.02 6.44
C ILE A 109 -10.03 7.97 6.38
N TRP A 110 -10.70 8.52 7.38
CA TRP A 110 -12.16 8.38 7.50
C TRP A 110 -12.94 9.42 6.71
N ARG A 111 -12.40 10.62 6.56
CA ARG A 111 -13.10 11.80 6.04
C ARG A 111 -12.25 12.62 5.09
N PRO A 112 -11.65 11.99 4.02
CA PRO A 112 -10.91 12.75 3.02
C PRO A 112 -11.82 13.79 2.39
N ALA A 113 -11.30 14.98 2.14
CA ALA A 113 -12.07 16.09 1.57
C ALA A 113 -12.53 15.80 0.13
N LEU A 114 -11.76 15.00 -0.61
CA LEU A 114 -11.93 14.72 -2.05
C LEU A 114 -12.13 16.02 -2.84
N LYS A 115 -11.33 17.01 -2.51
CA LYS A 115 -11.17 18.29 -3.22
C LYS A 115 -9.93 18.23 -4.09
N GLU A 116 -9.84 19.15 -5.05
CA GLU A 116 -8.67 19.24 -5.95
C GLU A 116 -8.36 17.91 -6.66
N VAL A 117 -9.41 17.17 -7.02
CA VAL A 117 -9.28 15.87 -7.67
C VAL A 117 -8.62 16.00 -9.05
N ASP A 118 -8.97 17.02 -9.84
CA ASP A 118 -8.44 17.18 -11.20
C ASP A 118 -6.95 17.51 -11.22
N PRO A 119 -6.38 18.36 -10.35
CA PRO A 119 -4.93 18.48 -10.20
C PRO A 119 -4.23 17.16 -9.88
N GLU A 120 -4.79 16.35 -8.98
CA GLU A 120 -4.21 15.04 -8.65
C GLU A 120 -4.32 14.03 -9.79
N ARG A 121 -5.40 14.06 -10.56
CA ARG A 121 -5.49 13.26 -11.79
C ARG A 121 -4.34 13.56 -12.74
N ALA A 122 -4.02 14.86 -12.92
CA ALA A 122 -2.90 15.26 -13.79
C ALA A 122 -1.57 14.70 -13.27
N VAL A 123 -1.33 14.74 -11.96
CA VAL A 123 -0.13 14.16 -11.34
C VAL A 123 -0.07 12.64 -11.56
N VAL A 124 -1.15 11.91 -11.29
CA VAL A 124 -1.19 10.46 -11.49
C VAL A 124 -1.06 10.08 -12.97
N LEU A 125 -1.62 10.86 -13.89
CA LEU A 125 -1.46 10.61 -15.34
C LEU A 125 -0.01 10.81 -15.80
N GLU A 126 0.70 11.81 -15.27
CA GLU A 126 2.14 11.97 -15.51
C GLU A 126 2.95 10.80 -14.92
N GLU A 127 2.59 10.35 -13.73
CA GLU A 127 3.23 9.19 -13.13
C GLU A 127 3.02 7.92 -13.96
N ILE A 128 1.80 7.68 -14.47
CA ILE A 128 1.54 6.59 -15.41
C ILE A 128 2.43 6.70 -16.65
N ALA A 129 2.58 7.90 -17.22
CA ALA A 129 3.43 8.11 -18.38
C ALA A 129 4.90 7.80 -18.07
N MET A 130 5.40 8.18 -16.90
CA MET A 130 6.76 7.85 -16.45
C MET A 130 6.96 6.33 -16.34
N TYR A 131 6.02 5.59 -15.74
CA TYR A 131 6.08 4.13 -15.65
C TYR A 131 6.02 3.46 -17.02
N GLU A 132 5.18 3.96 -17.92
CA GLU A 132 5.12 3.47 -19.30
C GLU A 132 6.43 3.71 -20.06
N ASP A 133 7.15 4.79 -19.74
CA ASP A 133 8.41 5.13 -20.39
C ASP A 133 9.62 4.37 -19.81
N ASP A 134 9.57 3.92 -18.57
CA ASP A 134 10.65 3.15 -17.95
C ASP A 134 10.48 1.63 -18.18
N PRO A 135 11.37 1.01 -18.99
CA PRO A 135 11.30 -0.43 -19.22
C PRO A 135 11.57 -1.27 -17.97
N GLN A 136 12.28 -0.74 -16.95
CA GLN A 136 12.58 -1.45 -15.72
C GLN A 136 11.33 -1.57 -14.83
N ASP A 137 10.48 -0.56 -14.82
CA ASP A 137 9.22 -0.58 -14.10
C ASP A 137 8.16 -1.35 -14.90
N LYS A 138 8.01 -1.05 -16.18
CA LYS A 138 7.02 -1.67 -17.06
C LYS A 138 7.12 -3.19 -17.13
N ILE A 139 8.34 -3.76 -17.08
CA ILE A 139 8.54 -5.21 -17.14
C ILE A 139 7.86 -5.95 -15.97
N PHE A 140 7.69 -5.32 -14.81
CA PHE A 140 7.00 -5.95 -13.67
C PHE A 140 5.50 -6.02 -13.86
N ASP A 141 4.88 -5.06 -14.54
CA ASP A 141 3.48 -5.14 -14.92
C ASP A 141 3.25 -6.25 -15.94
N ILE A 142 4.10 -6.32 -16.98
CA ILE A 142 4.08 -7.40 -17.97
C ILE A 142 4.27 -8.77 -17.32
N LEU A 143 5.17 -8.88 -16.33
CA LEU A 143 5.34 -10.10 -15.55
C LEU A 143 4.08 -10.45 -14.74
N GLY A 144 3.47 -9.45 -14.10
CA GLY A 144 2.20 -9.62 -13.38
C GLY A 144 1.11 -10.23 -14.27
N GLU A 145 0.93 -9.68 -15.46
CA GLU A 145 0.00 -10.22 -16.46
C GLU A 145 0.38 -11.63 -16.92
N ALA A 146 1.68 -11.90 -17.12
CA ALA A 146 2.14 -13.22 -17.53
C ALA A 146 1.92 -14.29 -16.45
N VAL A 147 2.09 -13.94 -15.17
CA VAL A 147 1.95 -14.87 -14.03
C VAL A 147 0.48 -15.08 -13.65
N PHE A 148 -0.30 -14.01 -13.62
CA PHE A 148 -1.66 -14.02 -13.07
C PHE A 148 -2.77 -13.99 -14.12
N GLY A 149 -2.44 -13.71 -15.41
CA GLY A 149 -3.41 -13.62 -16.49
C GLY A 149 -4.49 -12.57 -16.20
N ASP A 150 -5.75 -13.00 -16.28
CA ASP A 150 -6.92 -12.12 -16.06
C ASP A 150 -7.24 -11.90 -14.57
N ASP A 151 -6.50 -12.53 -13.65
CA ASP A 151 -6.71 -12.29 -12.20
C ASP A 151 -6.30 -10.87 -11.86
N PRO A 152 -7.07 -10.15 -11.03
CA PRO A 152 -6.75 -8.78 -10.61
C PRO A 152 -5.37 -8.60 -9.95
N LEU A 153 -4.73 -9.66 -9.45
CA LEU A 153 -3.34 -9.60 -8.97
C LEU A 153 -2.35 -9.24 -10.08
N GLY A 154 -2.66 -9.54 -11.35
CA GLY A 154 -1.85 -9.15 -12.51
C GLY A 154 -1.95 -7.66 -12.86
N ARG A 155 -3.02 -6.98 -12.43
CA ARG A 155 -3.28 -5.57 -12.80
C ARG A 155 -2.22 -4.64 -12.24
N ALA A 156 -1.79 -3.63 -13.02
CA ALA A 156 -0.94 -2.55 -12.56
C ALA A 156 -1.59 -1.78 -11.40
N ILE A 157 -0.80 -1.42 -10.38
CA ILE A 157 -1.30 -0.67 -9.20
C ILE A 157 -1.67 0.75 -9.61
N ILE A 158 -0.88 1.34 -10.49
CA ILE A 158 -1.04 2.72 -10.93
C ILE A 158 -2.33 2.93 -11.75
N GLY A 159 -2.89 1.84 -12.31
CA GLY A 159 -4.17 1.82 -12.99
C GLY A 159 -4.11 2.12 -14.49
N ARG A 160 -5.25 2.63 -15.01
CA ARG A 160 -5.42 2.94 -16.44
C ARG A 160 -5.71 4.42 -16.63
N PRO A 161 -5.05 5.09 -17.60
CA PRO A 161 -5.20 6.53 -17.85
C PRO A 161 -6.65 6.97 -18.05
N GLU A 162 -7.44 6.20 -18.78
CA GLU A 162 -8.85 6.50 -19.04
C GLU A 162 -9.70 6.44 -17.77
N VAL A 163 -9.45 5.48 -16.87
CA VAL A 163 -10.18 5.37 -15.60
C VAL A 163 -9.83 6.53 -14.69
N ILE A 164 -8.54 6.86 -14.57
CA ILE A 164 -8.07 7.98 -13.75
C ILE A 164 -8.67 9.30 -14.26
N ARG A 165 -8.71 9.51 -15.59
CA ARG A 165 -9.23 10.73 -16.21
C ARG A 165 -10.73 10.87 -16.03
N ASP A 166 -11.49 9.81 -16.25
CA ASP A 166 -12.92 9.91 -16.52
C ASP A 166 -13.80 9.55 -15.31
N THR A 167 -13.24 8.94 -14.24
CA THR A 167 -14.04 8.53 -13.08
C THR A 167 -14.62 9.75 -12.33
N PRO A 168 -15.95 9.87 -12.18
CA PRO A 168 -16.57 10.99 -11.46
C PRO A 168 -16.16 11.00 -9.97
N VAL A 169 -16.07 12.18 -9.38
CA VAL A 169 -15.73 12.36 -7.94
C VAL A 169 -16.68 11.57 -7.03
N ASP A 170 -17.97 11.50 -7.38
CA ASP A 170 -18.94 10.72 -6.59
C ASP A 170 -18.67 9.22 -6.64
N ALA A 171 -18.12 8.69 -7.74
CA ALA A 171 -17.69 7.30 -7.83
C ALA A 171 -16.43 7.04 -6.97
N ILE A 172 -15.48 7.99 -6.93
CA ILE A 172 -14.32 7.94 -6.03
C ILE A 172 -14.79 7.94 -4.57
N ARG A 173 -15.77 8.80 -4.23
CA ARG A 173 -16.36 8.85 -2.89
C ARG A 173 -17.08 7.55 -2.54
N ALA A 174 -17.82 6.97 -3.48
CA ALA A 174 -18.48 5.68 -3.29
C ALA A 174 -17.46 4.54 -3.08
N PHE A 175 -16.37 4.53 -3.86
CA PHE A 175 -15.26 3.58 -3.70
C PHE A 175 -14.62 3.72 -2.31
N HIS A 176 -14.29 4.94 -1.87
CA HIS A 176 -13.78 5.19 -0.53
C HIS A 176 -14.72 4.62 0.54
N ARG A 177 -16.01 4.96 0.51
CA ARG A 177 -16.98 4.46 1.50
C ARG A 177 -17.13 2.94 1.51
N ALA A 178 -17.04 2.31 0.35
CA ALA A 178 -17.14 0.86 0.22
C ALA A 178 -15.90 0.11 0.73
N ARG A 179 -14.72 0.74 0.69
CA ARG A 179 -13.44 0.08 0.99
C ARG A 179 -12.83 0.50 2.33
N TYR A 180 -12.94 1.78 2.72
CA TYR A 180 -12.40 2.32 3.97
C TYR A 180 -13.42 2.15 5.10
N ARG A 181 -13.67 0.88 5.44
CA ARG A 181 -14.60 0.48 6.49
C ARG A 181 -13.86 0.06 7.75
N PRO A 182 -14.48 0.22 8.92
CA PRO A 182 -13.89 -0.19 10.19
C PRO A 182 -13.41 -1.65 10.21
N ASP A 183 -14.20 -2.59 9.70
CA ASP A 183 -13.87 -4.02 9.65
C ASP A 183 -12.74 -4.36 8.67
N ASN A 184 -12.42 -3.45 7.75
CA ASN A 184 -11.37 -3.60 6.74
C ASN A 184 -10.07 -2.89 7.12
N ILE A 185 -9.96 -2.33 8.34
CA ILE A 185 -8.81 -1.54 8.76
C ILE A 185 -8.13 -2.17 9.97
N VAL A 186 -6.79 -2.15 9.91
CA VAL A 186 -5.91 -2.39 11.04
C VAL A 186 -5.19 -1.10 11.38
N VAL A 187 -5.23 -0.68 12.63
CA VAL A 187 -4.39 0.38 13.16
C VAL A 187 -3.28 -0.26 13.97
N ALA A 188 -2.04 0.02 13.61
CA ALA A 188 -0.89 -0.53 14.32
C ALA A 188 0.00 0.57 14.87
N GLY A 189 0.53 0.33 16.07
CA GLY A 189 1.49 1.21 16.72
C GLY A 189 2.64 0.42 17.32
N ALA A 190 3.87 0.85 17.06
CA ALA A 190 5.06 0.24 17.67
C ALA A 190 5.97 1.34 18.23
N GLY A 191 6.57 1.08 19.40
CA GLY A 191 7.46 2.03 20.06
C GLY A 191 7.04 2.39 21.48
N SER A 192 7.23 3.65 21.88
CA SER A 192 6.81 4.19 23.19
C SER A 192 5.30 4.40 23.22
N ILE A 193 4.55 3.31 23.30
CA ILE A 193 3.09 3.31 23.15
C ILE A 193 2.41 2.48 24.25
N ASP A 194 1.30 2.99 24.75
CA ASP A 194 0.35 2.25 25.57
C ASP A 194 -0.80 1.74 24.72
N HIS A 195 -1.11 0.45 24.82
CA HIS A 195 -2.12 -0.21 24.03
C HIS A 195 -3.53 0.35 24.27
N ASP A 196 -3.90 0.49 25.54
CA ASP A 196 -5.27 0.89 25.90
C ASP A 196 -5.51 2.36 25.55
N ARG A 197 -4.47 3.20 25.62
CA ARG A 197 -4.48 4.57 25.12
C ARG A 197 -4.73 4.61 23.62
N LEU A 198 -3.99 3.82 22.80
CA LEU A 198 -4.22 3.77 21.35
C LEU A 198 -5.63 3.25 21.03
N VAL A 199 -6.09 2.19 21.72
CA VAL A 199 -7.47 1.67 21.57
C VAL A 199 -8.51 2.77 21.83
N GLY A 200 -8.31 3.59 22.87
CA GLY A 200 -9.18 4.72 23.18
C GLY A 200 -9.21 5.76 22.07
N LEU A 201 -8.05 6.15 21.54
CA LEU A 201 -7.92 7.10 20.44
C LEU A 201 -8.58 6.59 19.16
N VAL A 202 -8.34 5.34 18.80
CA VAL A 202 -8.98 4.70 17.64
C VAL A 202 -10.50 4.68 17.80
N ARG A 203 -11.01 4.28 18.96
CA ARG A 203 -12.45 4.24 19.23
C ARG A 203 -13.11 5.62 19.07
N GLY A 204 -12.45 6.68 19.56
CA GLY A 204 -12.95 8.05 19.46
C GLY A 204 -12.90 8.67 18.07
N SER A 205 -12.08 8.14 17.17
CA SER A 205 -11.86 8.72 15.83
C SER A 205 -12.74 8.15 14.73
N GLN A 206 -13.37 6.98 14.96
CA GLN A 206 -14.10 6.25 13.93
C GLN A 206 -15.30 7.02 13.37
N PRO A 207 -15.71 6.72 12.12
CA PRO A 207 -16.96 7.24 11.59
C PRO A 207 -18.14 6.65 12.37
N GLY A 208 -19.18 7.48 12.58
CA GLY A 208 -20.41 7.04 13.24
C GLY A 208 -21.39 6.32 12.32
N ASP A 209 -21.08 6.18 11.04
CA ASP A 209 -21.94 5.55 10.03
C ASP A 209 -21.57 4.08 9.79
N GLU A 210 -22.58 3.24 9.63
CA GLU A 210 -22.38 1.88 9.13
C GLU A 210 -21.95 1.91 7.67
N ARG A 211 -20.88 1.18 7.35
CA ARG A 211 -20.32 1.08 5.99
C ARG A 211 -20.35 -0.38 5.56
N PRO A 212 -21.44 -0.82 4.92
CA PRO A 212 -21.52 -2.18 4.39
C PRO A 212 -20.55 -2.36 3.22
N GLY A 213 -20.00 -3.52 3.08
CA GLY A 213 -19.14 -3.83 1.95
C GLY A 213 -18.76 -5.31 1.88
N ASN A 214 -18.20 -5.70 0.76
CA ASN A 214 -17.74 -7.06 0.52
C ASN A 214 -16.28 -7.20 0.97
N GLY A 215 -15.93 -8.35 1.55
CA GLY A 215 -14.56 -8.70 1.90
C GLY A 215 -13.62 -8.68 0.67
N ALA A 216 -12.31 -8.59 0.93
CA ALA A 216 -11.33 -8.73 -0.13
C ALA A 216 -11.38 -10.14 -0.74
N PRO A 217 -11.09 -10.30 -2.04
CA PRO A 217 -10.92 -11.60 -2.66
C PRO A 217 -9.86 -12.40 -1.91
N SER A 218 -10.13 -13.66 -1.63
CA SER A 218 -9.18 -14.56 -0.99
C SER A 218 -8.83 -15.71 -1.92
N GLY A 219 -7.62 -16.23 -1.77
CA GLY A 219 -7.12 -17.37 -2.53
C GLY A 219 -6.03 -17.00 -3.53
N ALA A 220 -5.22 -18.00 -3.87
CA ALA A 220 -4.21 -17.87 -4.92
C ALA A 220 -4.88 -18.08 -6.29
N PRO A 221 -4.59 -17.23 -7.28
CA PRO A 221 -5.08 -17.47 -8.64
C PRO A 221 -4.41 -18.72 -9.24
N ALA A 222 -5.12 -19.36 -10.17
CA ALA A 222 -4.52 -20.40 -10.96
C ALA A 222 -3.48 -19.79 -11.90
N SER A 223 -2.23 -20.22 -11.78
CA SER A 223 -1.17 -19.81 -12.70
C SER A 223 -0.96 -20.86 -13.79
N ARG A 224 -0.76 -20.40 -15.02
CA ARG A 224 -0.33 -21.24 -16.15
C ARG A 224 0.92 -20.63 -16.76
N PRO A 225 1.83 -21.44 -17.35
CA PRO A 225 2.98 -20.88 -18.04
C PRO A 225 2.54 -19.97 -19.19
N HIS A 226 2.97 -18.73 -19.15
CA HIS A 226 2.75 -17.75 -20.21
C HIS A 226 4.07 -17.04 -20.53
N VAL A 227 4.17 -16.62 -21.80
CA VAL A 227 5.21 -15.69 -22.24
C VAL A 227 4.52 -14.43 -22.73
N ARG A 228 4.92 -13.30 -22.18
CA ARG A 228 4.52 -11.98 -22.65
C ARG A 228 5.74 -11.30 -23.25
N PHE A 229 5.56 -10.60 -24.34
CA PHE A 229 6.59 -9.84 -24.99
C PHE A 229 6.03 -8.51 -25.43
N GLU A 230 6.70 -7.45 -25.01
CA GLU A 230 6.43 -6.09 -25.47
C GLU A 230 7.61 -5.57 -26.24
N ARG A 231 7.37 -5.01 -27.42
CA ARG A 231 8.42 -4.39 -28.25
C ARG A 231 8.47 -2.91 -27.99
N LYS A 232 9.58 -2.47 -27.42
CA LYS A 232 9.89 -1.06 -27.21
C LYS A 232 11.27 -0.77 -27.76
N ASP A 233 11.50 0.40 -28.30
CA ASP A 233 12.81 0.84 -28.78
C ASP A 233 13.65 1.27 -27.57
N THR A 234 14.45 0.35 -27.07
CA THR A 234 15.31 0.52 -25.88
C THR A 234 16.69 -0.03 -26.17
N GLU A 235 17.70 0.49 -25.48
CA GLU A 235 19.09 0.06 -25.65
C GLU A 235 19.35 -1.38 -25.14
N GLN A 236 18.46 -1.91 -24.29
CA GLN A 236 18.64 -3.21 -23.61
C GLN A 236 17.37 -4.06 -23.67
N TYR A 237 17.56 -5.37 -23.56
CA TYR A 237 16.46 -6.29 -23.27
C TYR A 237 16.24 -6.40 -21.77
N HIS A 238 15.02 -6.18 -21.33
CA HIS A 238 14.59 -6.43 -19.97
C HIS A 238 13.88 -7.78 -19.91
N VAL A 239 14.36 -8.69 -19.06
CA VAL A 239 13.83 -10.05 -18.96
C VAL A 239 13.46 -10.34 -17.52
N CYS A 240 12.19 -10.64 -17.26
CA CYS A 240 11.71 -11.14 -15.98
C CYS A 240 11.22 -12.59 -16.10
N LEU A 241 11.53 -13.38 -15.09
CA LEU A 241 11.04 -14.74 -14.93
C LEU A 241 10.27 -14.82 -13.61
N GLY A 242 9.03 -15.26 -13.67
CA GLY A 242 8.16 -15.43 -12.50
C GLY A 242 7.61 -16.84 -12.40
N ALA A 243 7.37 -17.29 -11.19
CA ALA A 243 6.69 -18.54 -10.89
C ALA A 243 5.72 -18.33 -9.70
N PRO A 244 4.69 -19.19 -9.54
CA PRO A 244 3.86 -19.16 -8.35
C PRO A 244 4.70 -19.30 -7.09
N GLY A 245 4.48 -18.38 -6.15
CA GLY A 245 5.12 -18.40 -4.84
C GLY A 245 4.21 -19.00 -3.78
N ILE A 246 4.47 -18.65 -2.53
CA ILE A 246 3.67 -19.04 -1.38
C ILE A 246 3.00 -17.81 -0.77
N ALA A 247 1.92 -18.01 -0.02
CA ALA A 247 1.23 -16.94 0.67
C ALA A 247 2.12 -16.30 1.76
N ARG A 248 1.86 -15.04 2.08
CA ARG A 248 2.64 -14.26 3.05
C ARG A 248 2.59 -14.85 4.47
N ASP A 249 1.52 -15.53 4.81
CA ASP A 249 1.27 -16.21 6.09
C ASP A 249 1.72 -17.68 6.11
N ASP A 250 2.28 -18.19 5.02
CA ASP A 250 2.83 -19.55 4.96
C ASP A 250 4.15 -19.64 5.75
N ASP A 251 4.26 -20.61 6.65
CA ASP A 251 5.46 -20.79 7.48
C ASP A 251 6.73 -21.10 6.67
N ARG A 252 6.58 -21.63 5.45
CA ARG A 252 7.71 -21.87 4.53
C ARG A 252 8.33 -20.58 3.99
N ARG A 253 7.74 -19.40 4.23
CA ARG A 253 8.27 -18.10 3.77
C ARG A 253 9.72 -17.86 4.19
N PHE A 254 10.13 -18.36 5.36
CA PHE A 254 11.51 -18.22 5.82
C PHE A 254 12.48 -19.06 4.98
N ALA A 255 12.10 -20.29 4.65
CA ALA A 255 12.89 -21.15 3.75
C ALA A 255 12.94 -20.56 2.33
N LEU A 256 11.81 -20.02 1.83
CA LEU A 256 11.78 -19.34 0.53
C LEU A 256 12.71 -18.13 0.51
N ARG A 257 12.77 -17.34 1.60
CA ARG A 257 13.68 -16.20 1.72
C ARG A 257 15.16 -16.61 1.63
N VAL A 258 15.50 -17.74 2.25
CA VAL A 258 16.87 -18.30 2.15
C VAL A 258 17.17 -18.76 0.71
N LEU A 259 16.21 -19.44 0.07
CA LEU A 259 16.36 -19.87 -1.33
C LEU A 259 16.53 -18.67 -2.27
N ASP A 260 15.73 -17.63 -2.10
CA ASP A 260 15.80 -16.36 -2.85
C ASP A 260 17.20 -15.74 -2.74
N ASN A 261 17.73 -15.66 -1.52
CA ASN A 261 19.09 -15.13 -1.29
C ASN A 261 20.19 -16.00 -1.94
N ILE A 262 20.05 -17.33 -1.94
CA ILE A 262 20.99 -18.24 -2.62
C ILE A 262 20.94 -18.06 -4.13
N LEU A 263 19.74 -17.82 -4.70
CA LEU A 263 19.55 -17.69 -6.15
C LEU A 263 20.02 -16.35 -6.68
N GLY A 264 19.56 -15.24 -6.10
CA GLY A 264 19.72 -13.90 -6.68
C GLY A 264 19.90 -12.75 -5.68
N GLY A 265 19.72 -12.98 -4.38
CA GLY A 265 19.62 -11.91 -3.39
C GLY A 265 20.94 -11.25 -2.94
N SER A 266 22.09 -11.71 -3.44
CA SER A 266 23.42 -11.17 -3.06
C SER A 266 24.44 -11.29 -4.18
N SER A 267 25.54 -10.55 -4.07
CA SER A 267 26.66 -10.64 -5.03
C SER A 267 27.32 -12.03 -5.09
N SER A 268 27.20 -12.85 -4.05
CA SER A 268 27.67 -14.23 -4.02
C SER A 268 26.62 -15.25 -4.48
N SER A 269 25.42 -14.81 -4.84
CA SER A 269 24.33 -15.68 -5.30
C SER A 269 24.65 -16.36 -6.64
N ARG A 270 23.96 -17.46 -6.91
CA ARG A 270 24.23 -18.27 -8.10
C ARG A 270 23.97 -17.52 -9.40
N LEU A 271 22.87 -16.81 -9.51
CA LEU A 271 22.54 -16.05 -10.72
C LEU A 271 23.51 -14.88 -10.91
N PHE A 272 23.83 -14.15 -9.85
CA PHE A 272 24.79 -13.05 -9.94
C PHE A 272 26.14 -13.53 -10.43
N GLN A 273 26.67 -14.63 -9.86
CA GLN A 273 27.96 -15.20 -10.26
C GLN A 273 27.95 -15.76 -11.68
N GLU A 274 26.90 -16.49 -12.08
CA GLU A 274 26.85 -17.10 -13.41
C GLU A 274 26.54 -16.11 -14.53
N VAL A 275 25.58 -15.20 -14.31
CA VAL A 275 25.06 -14.35 -15.38
C VAL A 275 25.89 -13.07 -15.49
N ARG A 276 26.18 -12.43 -14.37
CA ARG A 276 26.94 -11.18 -14.34
C ARG A 276 28.44 -11.40 -14.36
N GLU A 277 29.00 -12.09 -13.35
CA GLU A 277 30.45 -12.15 -13.16
C GLU A 277 31.15 -13.02 -14.21
N ARG A 278 30.62 -14.22 -14.49
CA ARG A 278 31.27 -15.15 -15.40
C ARG A 278 30.93 -14.90 -16.86
N ARG A 279 29.75 -14.44 -17.18
CA ARG A 279 29.27 -14.31 -18.56
C ARG A 279 29.11 -12.87 -19.04
N GLY A 280 29.06 -11.90 -18.14
CA GLY A 280 28.87 -10.49 -18.48
C GLY A 280 27.56 -10.21 -19.24
N LEU A 281 26.50 -10.98 -18.99
CA LEU A 281 25.22 -10.87 -19.70
C LEU A 281 24.24 -9.87 -19.04
N ALA A 282 24.51 -9.49 -17.81
CA ALA A 282 23.71 -8.52 -17.06
C ALA A 282 24.60 -7.72 -16.11
N TYR A 283 24.10 -6.60 -15.55
CA TYR A 283 24.82 -5.78 -14.55
C TYR A 283 23.93 -5.39 -13.38
#